data_f262cdfb9d2251510667506a04d0526b
#
_entry.id   f262cdfb9d2251510667506a04d0526b
#
_cell.length_a   1.000
_cell.length_b   1.000
_cell.length_c   1.000
_cell.angle_alpha   90.00
_cell.angle_beta   90.00
_cell.angle_gamma   90.00
#
_symmetry.space_group_name_H-M   'P 1'
#
loop_
_entity.id
_entity.type
_entity.pdbx_description
1 polymer ?
#
loop_
_entity_poly.entity_id
_entity_poly.type
_entity_poly.pdbx_seq_one_letter_code
_entity_poly.pdbx_strand_id
1 'polypeptide(L)'
;DHRDLHSFPTRRSSDLKTREEEIEYADARGIPVPVKKDRPYSMDRNIWHLSHEGCDLEDPANEPPRDLPLICKYPEDAPDKPEYVTIDFEQGIPVAVNGEKMDAVKLLETCNEIAARNGVGIADMVENRLVGMKSRGVYETPGGTLLYAAHRNLEEITVDRDTAHYKDQVAVKFAELVYNGLWYAPLRESLSAFVDVTQKYVTGTAKLKLYKGNCIGAGVTSPYSLYMEDIATFGDSGEMYSHRSEERRVGKECRSRWS
;
A
#
# COMPACT_ATOMS: atom_id res chain seq x y z
N ASP A 1 32.89 -33.96 9.66
CA ASP A 1 33.15 -32.87 10.58
C ASP A 1 32.41 -31.63 10.09
N HIS A 2 31.10 -31.54 10.42
CA HIS A 2 30.23 -30.44 10.05
C HIS A 2 30.22 -29.36 11.12
N ARG A 3 31.34 -29.07 11.72
CA ARG A 3 31.46 -28.04 12.74
C ARG A 3 31.86 -26.74 12.08
N ASP A 4 31.05 -25.70 12.33
CA ASP A 4 31.39 -24.29 12.20
C ASP A 4 31.20 -23.58 10.86
N LEU A 5 30.22 -23.97 10.06
CA LEU A 5 29.80 -23.15 8.91
C LEU A 5 28.81 -22.02 9.24
N HIS A 6 28.47 -21.80 10.51
CA HIS A 6 27.34 -20.89 10.88
C HIS A 6 27.63 -19.81 11.92
N SER A 7 28.86 -19.51 12.19
CA SER A 7 29.13 -18.38 13.07
C SER A 7 29.71 -17.21 12.28
N PHE A 8 28.84 -16.37 11.76
CA PHE A 8 29.28 -15.00 11.51
C PHE A 8 29.82 -14.42 12.81
N PRO A 9 31.01 -13.83 12.81
CA PRO A 9 31.62 -13.26 14.02
C PRO A 9 30.73 -12.26 14.76
N THR A 10 29.83 -11.60 14.03
CA THR A 10 28.87 -10.61 14.54
C THR A 10 27.80 -11.16 15.48
N ARG A 11 27.49 -12.46 15.46
CA ARG A 11 26.49 -13.04 16.38
C ARG A 11 27.07 -13.47 17.74
N ARG A 12 28.39 -13.63 17.84
CA ARG A 12 29.06 -14.04 19.11
C ARG A 12 29.63 -12.88 19.90
N SER A 13 29.68 -11.67 19.35
CA SER A 13 30.36 -10.54 19.96
C SER A 13 29.47 -9.60 20.76
N SER A 14 28.13 -9.73 20.70
CA SER A 14 27.28 -8.90 21.53
C SER A 14 26.72 -9.72 22.69
N ASP A 15 27.26 -9.50 23.88
CA ASP A 15 26.64 -9.90 25.15
C ASP A 15 25.40 -9.03 25.47
N LEU A 16 25.08 -8.06 24.60
CA LEU A 16 23.95 -7.17 24.71
C LEU A 16 22.65 -7.93 24.46
N LYS A 17 21.74 -7.96 25.40
CA LYS A 17 20.50 -8.73 25.37
C LYS A 17 19.25 -7.87 25.24
N THR A 18 19.38 -6.59 25.63
CA THR A 18 18.29 -5.65 25.62
C THR A 18 18.63 -4.41 24.81
N ARG A 19 17.61 -3.70 24.36
CA ARG A 19 17.78 -2.43 23.66
C ARG A 19 18.39 -1.35 24.54
N GLU A 20 18.08 -1.35 25.82
CA GLU A 20 18.66 -0.44 26.80
C GLU A 20 20.18 -0.64 26.90
N GLU A 21 20.65 -1.89 26.95
CA GLU A 21 22.09 -2.21 26.95
C GLU A 21 22.78 -1.76 25.64
N GLU A 22 22.08 -1.90 24.49
CA GLU A 22 22.59 -1.42 23.19
C GLU A 22 22.72 0.11 23.15
N ILE A 23 21.74 0.85 23.69
CA ILE A 23 21.78 2.30 23.79
C ILE A 23 22.93 2.75 24.71
N GLU A 24 23.08 2.12 25.89
CA GLU A 24 24.18 2.42 26.84
C GLU A 24 25.55 2.13 26.21
N TYR A 25 25.65 1.04 25.46
CA TYR A 25 26.87 0.71 24.74
C TYR A 25 27.23 1.77 23.68
N ALA A 26 26.22 2.23 22.94
CA ALA A 26 26.41 3.27 21.91
C ALA A 26 26.81 4.61 22.55
N ASP A 27 26.10 5.03 23.59
CA ASP A 27 26.37 6.27 24.33
C ASP A 27 27.78 6.28 24.90
N ALA A 28 28.20 5.19 25.56
CA ALA A 28 29.53 5.06 26.13
C ALA A 28 30.68 5.15 25.11
N ARG A 29 30.37 4.95 23.82
CA ARG A 29 31.37 4.98 22.72
C ARG A 29 31.17 6.14 21.74
N GLY A 30 30.23 7.04 22.02
CA GLY A 30 29.92 8.19 21.15
C GLY A 30 29.38 7.77 19.79
N ILE A 31 28.72 6.59 19.68
CA ILE A 31 28.09 6.13 18.44
C ILE A 31 26.72 6.83 18.32
N PRO A 32 26.51 7.64 17.28
CA PRO A 32 25.24 8.32 17.09
C PRO A 32 24.16 7.31 16.70
N VAL A 33 23.15 7.15 17.54
CA VAL A 33 21.96 6.35 17.25
C VAL A 33 20.71 7.22 17.30
N PRO A 34 19.74 7.03 16.40
CA PRO A 34 18.51 7.83 16.38
C PRO A 34 17.56 7.50 17.53
N VAL A 35 17.76 6.34 18.18
CA VAL A 35 16.90 5.84 19.26
C VAL A 35 17.37 6.42 20.59
N LYS A 36 16.44 6.99 21.37
CA LYS A 36 16.69 7.54 22.70
C LYS A 36 16.06 6.67 23.77
N LYS A 37 16.59 6.73 25.02
CA LYS A 37 16.07 5.97 26.18
C LYS A 37 14.62 6.32 26.52
N ASP A 38 14.19 7.55 26.26
CA ASP A 38 12.84 8.05 26.50
C ASP A 38 11.84 7.70 25.37
N ARG A 39 12.34 7.25 24.21
CA ARG A 39 11.55 6.81 23.06
C ARG A 39 12.19 5.59 22.38
N PRO A 40 12.16 4.41 23.01
CA PRO A 40 12.89 3.24 22.54
C PRO A 40 12.13 2.45 21.48
N TYR A 41 11.25 3.08 20.67
CA TYR A 41 10.58 2.42 19.56
C TYR A 41 11.59 1.89 18.52
N SER A 42 11.32 0.69 18.01
CA SER A 42 12.01 0.19 16.85
C SER A 42 11.50 0.89 15.61
N MET A 43 12.39 1.37 14.76
CA MET A 43 12.03 2.11 13.57
C MET A 43 12.87 1.62 12.39
N ASP A 44 12.20 1.22 11.31
CA ASP A 44 12.83 0.92 10.03
C ASP A 44 12.32 1.92 8.98
N ARG A 45 13.25 2.61 8.34
CA ARG A 45 12.94 3.66 7.37
C ARG A 45 13.56 3.40 6.01
N ASN A 46 12.72 3.56 4.98
CA ASN A 46 13.15 3.66 3.59
C ASN A 46 12.31 4.74 2.87
N ILE A 47 12.47 4.88 1.55
CA ILE A 47 11.71 5.86 0.77
C ILE A 47 10.20 5.56 0.72
N TRP A 48 9.82 4.29 0.89
CA TRP A 48 8.43 3.84 0.81
C TRP A 48 7.68 4.00 2.12
N HIS A 49 8.32 3.67 3.25
CA HIS A 49 7.65 3.68 4.54
C HIS A 49 8.60 3.95 5.72
N LEU A 50 8.01 4.26 6.85
CA LEU A 50 8.61 4.23 8.17
C LEU A 50 7.74 3.37 9.09
N SER A 51 8.35 2.40 9.78
CA SER A 51 7.68 1.60 10.81
C SER A 51 8.01 2.08 12.22
N HIS A 52 7.06 1.89 13.13
CA HIS A 52 7.22 2.08 14.56
C HIS A 52 6.73 0.82 15.28
N GLU A 53 7.59 0.20 16.10
CA GLU A 53 7.28 -1.03 16.83
C GLU A 53 7.80 -0.96 18.27
N GLY A 54 7.18 -1.74 19.17
CA GLY A 54 7.61 -1.88 20.57
C GLY A 54 6.94 -0.90 21.54
N CYS A 55 7.36 -0.94 22.78
CA CYS A 55 6.90 -0.07 23.88
C CYS A 55 5.36 -0.10 24.04
N ASP A 56 4.72 1.07 24.07
CA ASP A 56 3.27 1.19 24.26
C ASP A 56 2.46 0.47 23.20
N LEU A 57 3.06 0.22 22.02
CA LEU A 57 2.40 -0.51 20.92
C LEU A 57 2.32 -2.02 21.16
N GLU A 58 3.08 -2.58 22.12
CA GLU A 58 3.03 -4.01 22.42
C GLU A 58 1.69 -4.42 23.05
N ASP A 59 1.03 -3.49 23.74
CA ASP A 59 -0.34 -3.69 24.20
C ASP A 59 -1.34 -3.17 23.14
N PRO A 60 -2.11 -4.03 22.48
CA PRO A 60 -3.07 -3.60 21.46
C PRO A 60 -4.25 -2.78 22.02
N ALA A 61 -4.41 -2.69 23.35
CA ALA A 61 -5.40 -1.84 23.98
C ALA A 61 -4.97 -0.36 24.06
N ASN A 62 -3.68 -0.07 23.87
CA ASN A 62 -3.18 1.29 23.91
C ASN A 62 -3.38 2.00 22.56
N GLU A 63 -3.85 3.25 22.62
CA GLU A 63 -3.80 4.14 21.47
C GLU A 63 -2.34 4.54 21.20
N PRO A 64 -1.88 4.56 19.91
CA PRO A 64 -0.55 5.05 19.60
C PRO A 64 -0.35 6.50 20.08
N PRO A 65 0.80 6.82 20.68
CA PRO A 65 1.07 8.19 21.13
C PRO A 65 0.96 9.19 19.98
N ARG A 66 0.31 10.35 20.26
CA ARG A 66 0.06 11.38 19.23
C ARG A 66 1.33 11.96 18.60
N ASP A 67 2.45 11.89 19.30
CA ASP A 67 3.75 12.33 18.80
C ASP A 67 4.58 11.21 18.16
N LEU A 68 3.97 10.03 17.94
CA LEU A 68 4.65 8.88 17.33
C LEU A 68 5.02 9.12 15.86
N PRO A 69 4.13 9.64 14.98
CA PRO A 69 4.45 9.85 13.58
C PRO A 69 5.57 10.88 13.40
N LEU A 70 6.47 10.61 12.46
CA LEU A 70 7.61 11.47 12.13
C LEU A 70 7.53 12.03 10.71
N ILE A 71 6.73 11.44 9.84
CA ILE A 71 6.56 11.84 8.44
C ILE A 71 5.18 12.48 8.24
N CYS A 72 4.13 11.78 8.67
CA CYS A 72 2.75 12.20 8.49
C CYS A 72 2.28 13.13 9.59
N LYS A 73 1.48 14.12 9.23
CA LYS A 73 0.65 14.82 10.23
C LYS A 73 -0.47 13.88 10.71
N TYR A 74 -0.88 14.04 11.95
CA TYR A 74 -2.15 13.44 12.36
C TYR A 74 -3.31 14.04 11.57
N PRO A 75 -4.38 13.27 11.32
CA PRO A 75 -5.56 13.78 10.59
C PRO A 75 -6.13 15.06 11.17
N GLU A 76 -6.15 15.21 12.50
CA GLU A 76 -6.65 16.40 13.20
C GLU A 76 -5.78 17.63 12.92
N ASP A 77 -4.48 17.47 12.74
CA ASP A 77 -3.51 18.52 12.50
C ASP A 77 -3.31 18.82 11.00
N ALA A 78 -3.95 18.04 10.13
CA ALA A 78 -3.94 18.27 8.69
C ALA A 78 -4.80 19.49 8.30
N PRO A 79 -4.56 20.11 7.12
CA PRO A 79 -5.29 21.28 6.68
C PRO A 79 -6.81 21.11 6.67
N ASP A 80 -7.54 22.20 7.00
CA ASP A 80 -9.02 22.24 6.96
C ASP A 80 -9.59 22.37 5.55
N LYS A 81 -8.74 22.60 4.57
CA LYS A 81 -9.13 22.64 3.15
C LYS A 81 -8.64 21.39 2.44
N PRO A 82 -9.49 20.73 1.62
CA PRO A 82 -9.06 19.61 0.83
C PRO A 82 -8.01 20.00 -0.21
N GLU A 83 -7.05 19.13 -0.44
CA GLU A 83 -6.09 19.23 -1.53
C GLU A 83 -6.42 18.19 -2.61
N TYR A 84 -6.31 18.60 -3.87
CA TYR A 84 -6.50 17.70 -5.00
C TYR A 84 -5.16 17.41 -5.65
N VAL A 85 -4.98 16.16 -6.08
CA VAL A 85 -3.78 15.71 -6.79
C VAL A 85 -4.20 14.83 -7.96
N THR A 86 -3.47 14.92 -9.06
CA THR A 86 -3.62 13.99 -10.19
C THR A 86 -2.35 13.16 -10.33
N ILE A 87 -2.54 11.88 -10.62
CA ILE A 87 -1.45 10.93 -10.93
C ILE A 87 -1.72 10.36 -12.32
N ASP A 88 -0.73 10.49 -13.21
CA ASP A 88 -0.79 9.91 -14.54
C ASP A 88 -0.05 8.58 -14.55
N PHE A 89 -0.65 7.59 -15.22
CA PHE A 89 -0.12 6.23 -15.37
C PHE A 89 0.06 5.86 -16.84
N GLU A 90 1.13 5.13 -17.13
CA GLU A 90 1.38 4.45 -18.40
C GLU A 90 1.59 2.95 -18.12
N GLN A 91 0.68 2.09 -18.56
CA GLN A 91 0.71 0.64 -18.33
C GLN A 91 0.91 0.25 -16.85
N GLY A 92 0.14 0.88 -15.95
CA GLY A 92 0.21 0.64 -14.51
C GLY A 92 1.36 1.34 -13.78
N ILE A 93 2.28 1.97 -14.49
CA ILE A 93 3.43 2.68 -13.92
C ILE A 93 3.09 4.16 -13.75
N PRO A 94 3.21 4.75 -12.54
CA PRO A 94 3.01 6.18 -12.36
C PRO A 94 4.15 6.97 -13.00
N VAL A 95 3.83 7.98 -13.82
CA VAL A 95 4.80 8.74 -14.62
C VAL A 95 4.77 10.24 -14.37
N ALA A 96 3.67 10.78 -13.81
CA ALA A 96 3.57 12.20 -13.51
C ALA A 96 2.67 12.47 -12.30
N VAL A 97 2.95 13.58 -11.60
CA VAL A 97 2.13 14.13 -10.52
C VAL A 97 1.72 15.55 -10.91
N ASN A 98 0.41 15.84 -10.88
CA ASN A 98 -0.15 17.13 -11.27
C ASN A 98 0.29 17.59 -12.68
N GLY A 99 0.44 16.63 -13.61
CA GLY A 99 0.86 16.85 -14.99
C GLY A 99 2.36 17.04 -15.18
N GLU A 100 3.17 17.02 -14.13
CA GLU A 100 4.62 17.12 -14.18
C GLU A 100 5.24 15.72 -14.22
N LYS A 101 5.92 15.38 -15.33
CA LYS A 101 6.67 14.11 -15.47
C LYS A 101 7.94 14.16 -14.63
N MET A 102 8.23 13.07 -13.95
CA MET A 102 9.41 12.94 -13.10
C MET A 102 9.89 11.49 -13.03
N ASP A 103 11.13 11.28 -12.59
CA ASP A 103 11.62 9.92 -12.32
C ASP A 103 10.91 9.29 -11.11
N ALA A 104 11.05 7.99 -10.97
CA ALA A 104 10.30 7.21 -9.97
C ALA A 104 10.62 7.63 -8.52
N VAL A 105 11.87 8.02 -8.23
CA VAL A 105 12.28 8.45 -6.89
C VAL A 105 11.62 9.79 -6.55
N LYS A 106 11.79 10.77 -7.45
CA LYS A 106 11.20 12.10 -7.27
C LYS A 106 9.67 12.06 -7.21
N LEU A 107 9.05 11.20 -8.02
CA LEU A 107 7.62 10.97 -8.00
C LEU A 107 7.15 10.48 -6.63
N LEU A 108 7.80 9.45 -6.08
CA LEU A 108 7.45 8.92 -4.77
C LEU A 108 7.70 9.93 -3.65
N GLU A 109 8.81 10.67 -3.67
CA GLU A 109 9.07 11.76 -2.73
C GLU A 109 7.97 12.83 -2.76
N THR A 110 7.57 13.26 -3.96
CA THR A 110 6.49 14.24 -4.15
C THR A 110 5.16 13.71 -3.61
N CYS A 111 4.83 12.45 -3.89
CA CYS A 111 3.66 11.79 -3.34
C CYS A 111 3.72 11.69 -1.80
N ASN A 112 4.89 11.38 -1.24
CA ASN A 112 5.09 11.36 0.21
C ASN A 112 4.81 12.73 0.83
N GLU A 113 5.36 13.80 0.28
CA GLU A 113 5.16 15.16 0.78
C GLU A 113 3.68 15.59 0.74
N ILE A 114 3.00 15.32 -0.38
CA ILE A 114 1.60 15.67 -0.58
C ILE A 114 0.70 14.91 0.40
N ALA A 115 0.85 13.60 0.48
CA ALA A 115 0.03 12.74 1.32
C ALA A 115 0.27 13.01 2.81
N ALA A 116 1.53 13.09 3.22
CA ALA A 116 1.94 13.29 4.62
C ALA A 116 1.38 14.59 5.22
N ARG A 117 1.44 15.73 4.48
CA ARG A 117 0.91 17.00 4.98
C ARG A 117 -0.62 17.01 5.11
N ASN A 118 -1.30 16.08 4.44
CA ASN A 118 -2.75 15.90 4.52
C ASN A 118 -3.17 14.81 5.52
N GLY A 119 -2.23 14.25 6.28
CA GLY A 119 -2.47 13.21 7.28
C GLY A 119 -2.75 11.84 6.69
N VAL A 120 -2.46 11.64 5.40
CA VAL A 120 -2.69 10.37 4.68
C VAL A 120 -1.49 9.45 4.84
N GLY A 121 -1.74 8.17 5.15
CA GLY A 121 -0.73 7.12 5.12
C GLY A 121 -0.33 6.55 6.48
N ILE A 122 -0.99 6.92 7.56
CA ILE A 122 -0.80 6.27 8.87
C ILE A 122 -1.67 5.01 8.93
N ALA A 123 -1.06 3.88 9.28
CA ALA A 123 -1.75 2.61 9.46
C ALA A 123 -1.26 1.92 10.75
N ASP A 124 -2.18 1.67 11.68
CA ASP A 124 -1.95 0.83 12.86
C ASP A 124 -2.44 -0.58 12.55
N MET A 125 -1.57 -1.55 12.60
CA MET A 125 -1.93 -2.92 12.21
C MET A 125 -1.26 -3.98 13.07
N VAL A 126 -1.97 -5.11 13.21
CA VAL A 126 -1.45 -6.32 13.83
C VAL A 126 -1.12 -7.32 12.73
N GLU A 127 0.17 -7.61 12.58
CA GLU A 127 0.69 -8.54 11.56
C GLU A 127 0.67 -9.99 12.03
N ASN A 128 0.69 -10.90 11.05
CA ASN A 128 0.90 -12.32 11.25
C ASN A 128 2.32 -12.70 10.84
N ARG A 129 3.20 -12.94 11.81
CA ARG A 129 4.56 -13.39 11.51
C ARG A 129 4.59 -14.84 11.04
N LEU A 130 5.55 -15.18 10.18
CA LEU A 130 5.75 -16.54 9.66
C LEU A 130 5.85 -17.59 10.78
N VAL A 131 6.44 -17.22 11.92
CA VAL A 131 6.60 -18.08 13.09
C VAL A 131 5.32 -18.26 13.93
N GLY A 132 4.19 -17.75 13.47
CA GLY A 132 2.87 -17.94 14.10
C GLY A 132 2.50 -16.95 15.21
N MET A 133 3.38 -16.01 15.54
CA MET A 133 3.07 -14.95 16.51
C MET A 133 2.50 -13.71 15.80
N LYS A 134 1.76 -12.90 16.57
CA LYS A 134 1.29 -11.59 16.13
C LYS A 134 2.24 -10.51 16.62
N SER A 135 2.37 -9.45 15.83
CA SER A 135 3.16 -8.27 16.16
C SER A 135 2.39 -7.04 15.71
N ARG A 136 2.40 -5.98 16.52
CA ARG A 136 1.76 -4.71 16.17
C ARG A 136 2.80 -3.70 15.76
N GLY A 137 2.51 -2.97 14.69
CA GLY A 137 3.30 -1.83 14.26
C GLY A 137 2.42 -0.70 13.76
N VAL A 138 2.91 0.52 13.89
CA VAL A 138 2.34 1.70 13.25
C VAL A 138 3.24 2.09 12.09
N TYR A 139 2.64 2.20 10.92
CA TYR A 139 3.35 2.47 9.67
C TYR A 139 2.96 3.82 9.11
N GLU A 140 3.94 4.53 8.59
CA GLU A 140 3.74 5.75 7.81
C GLU A 140 4.13 5.46 6.37
N THR A 141 3.12 5.37 5.47
CA THR A 141 3.31 5.04 4.04
C THR A 141 2.53 6.04 3.18
N PRO A 142 2.84 7.33 3.27
CA PRO A 142 2.00 8.37 2.67
C PRO A 142 1.92 8.28 1.15
N GLY A 143 3.05 8.29 0.45
CA GLY A 143 3.08 8.21 -1.01
C GLY A 143 2.56 6.88 -1.55
N GLY A 144 2.88 5.78 -0.85
CA GLY A 144 2.35 4.47 -1.20
C GLY A 144 0.82 4.42 -1.14
N THR A 145 0.23 4.95 -0.07
CA THR A 145 -1.24 5.03 0.08
C THR A 145 -1.88 5.85 -1.03
N LEU A 146 -1.28 7.00 -1.39
CA LEU A 146 -1.74 7.84 -2.49
C LEU A 146 -1.67 7.11 -3.84
N LEU A 147 -0.54 6.48 -4.15
CA LEU A 147 -0.32 5.76 -5.39
C LEU A 147 -1.25 4.54 -5.53
N TYR A 148 -1.45 3.77 -4.45
CA TYR A 148 -2.39 2.65 -4.46
C TYR A 148 -3.83 3.10 -4.71
N ALA A 149 -4.29 4.17 -4.07
CA ALA A 149 -5.63 4.70 -4.29
C ALA A 149 -5.81 5.17 -5.73
N ALA A 150 -4.84 5.89 -6.29
CA ALA A 150 -4.87 6.36 -7.67
C ALA A 150 -4.88 5.20 -8.68
N HIS A 151 -3.99 4.24 -8.49
CA HIS A 151 -3.87 3.08 -9.36
C HIS A 151 -5.14 2.24 -9.35
N ARG A 152 -5.71 1.97 -8.16
CA ARG A 152 -6.96 1.22 -8.02
C ARG A 152 -8.11 1.89 -8.75
N ASN A 153 -8.28 3.21 -8.63
CA ASN A 153 -9.33 3.94 -9.35
C ASN A 153 -9.18 3.81 -10.87
N LEU A 154 -7.96 3.77 -11.38
CA LEU A 154 -7.71 3.58 -12.81
C LEU A 154 -8.00 2.13 -13.24
N GLU A 155 -7.60 1.13 -12.46
CA GLU A 155 -7.91 -0.27 -12.71
C GLU A 155 -9.43 -0.54 -12.76
N GLU A 156 -10.22 0.11 -11.90
CA GLU A 156 -11.68 -0.05 -11.85
C GLU A 156 -12.36 0.26 -13.18
N ILE A 157 -11.77 1.10 -14.02
CA ILE A 157 -12.32 1.45 -15.33
C ILE A 157 -11.59 0.80 -16.53
N THR A 158 -10.43 0.15 -16.31
CA THR A 158 -9.59 -0.37 -17.41
C THR A 158 -9.39 -1.88 -17.37
N VAL A 159 -9.67 -2.53 -16.24
CA VAL A 159 -9.51 -3.98 -16.07
C VAL A 159 -10.89 -4.62 -15.97
N ASP A 160 -11.11 -5.71 -16.71
CA ASP A 160 -12.38 -6.45 -16.65
C ASP A 160 -12.57 -7.14 -15.28
N ARG A 161 -13.84 -7.41 -14.94
CA ARG A 161 -14.25 -7.93 -13.65
C ARG A 161 -13.51 -9.21 -13.23
N ASP A 162 -13.42 -10.18 -14.14
CA ASP A 162 -12.90 -11.50 -13.80
C ASP A 162 -11.38 -11.44 -13.57
N THR A 163 -10.68 -10.66 -14.40
CA THR A 163 -9.24 -10.36 -14.22
C THR A 163 -8.99 -9.61 -12.91
N ALA A 164 -9.78 -8.58 -12.59
CA ALA A 164 -9.65 -7.82 -11.36
C ALA A 164 -9.82 -8.71 -10.11
N HIS A 165 -10.89 -9.52 -10.08
CA HIS A 165 -11.15 -10.44 -8.96
C HIS A 165 -10.04 -11.47 -8.78
N TYR A 166 -9.51 -12.03 -9.87
CA TYR A 166 -8.44 -13.01 -9.77
C TYR A 166 -7.11 -12.37 -9.35
N LYS A 167 -6.83 -11.16 -9.85
CA LYS A 167 -5.67 -10.37 -9.43
C LYS A 167 -5.67 -10.10 -7.92
N ASP A 168 -6.83 -9.77 -7.33
CA ASP A 168 -6.94 -9.58 -5.88
C ASP A 168 -6.61 -10.85 -5.08
N GLN A 169 -7.00 -12.04 -5.58
CA GLN A 169 -6.63 -13.32 -4.96
C GLN A 169 -5.12 -13.60 -5.06
N VAL A 170 -4.55 -13.31 -6.23
CA VAL A 170 -3.11 -13.49 -6.49
C VAL A 170 -2.27 -12.52 -5.65
N ALA A 171 -2.75 -11.31 -5.40
CA ALA A 171 -2.05 -10.29 -4.62
C ALA A 171 -1.70 -10.75 -3.20
N VAL A 172 -2.59 -11.50 -2.54
CA VAL A 172 -2.33 -12.07 -1.21
C VAL A 172 -1.15 -13.05 -1.25
N LYS A 173 -1.12 -13.93 -2.26
CA LYS A 173 -0.02 -14.90 -2.41
C LYS A 173 1.29 -14.20 -2.79
N PHE A 174 1.22 -13.18 -3.62
CA PHE A 174 2.40 -12.37 -3.95
C PHE A 174 2.98 -11.69 -2.70
N ALA A 175 2.14 -11.06 -1.89
CA ALA A 175 2.54 -10.41 -0.65
C ALA A 175 3.19 -11.41 0.33
N GLU A 176 2.63 -12.62 0.47
CA GLU A 176 3.20 -13.69 1.30
C GLU A 176 4.61 -14.08 0.82
N LEU A 177 4.82 -14.23 -0.48
CA LEU A 177 6.14 -14.57 -1.03
C LEU A 177 7.16 -13.47 -0.75
N VAL A 178 6.78 -12.19 -0.90
CA VAL A 178 7.64 -11.05 -0.58
C VAL A 178 7.98 -11.02 0.91
N TYR A 179 6.96 -11.13 1.77
CA TYR A 179 7.14 -11.14 3.22
C TYR A 179 8.07 -12.26 3.71
N ASN A 180 7.97 -13.46 3.11
CA ASN A 180 8.79 -14.61 3.45
C ASN A 180 10.20 -14.56 2.83
N GLY A 181 10.60 -13.47 2.18
CA GLY A 181 11.92 -13.32 1.55
C GLY A 181 12.11 -14.11 0.27
N LEU A 182 11.04 -14.61 -0.34
CA LEU A 182 11.05 -15.46 -1.54
C LEU A 182 11.00 -14.61 -2.84
N TRP A 183 11.73 -13.50 -2.87
CA TRP A 183 11.76 -12.57 -4.01
C TRP A 183 12.20 -13.24 -5.32
N TYR A 184 13.16 -14.17 -5.25
CA TYR A 184 13.70 -14.88 -6.41
C TYR A 184 13.01 -16.22 -6.69
N ALA A 185 11.89 -16.52 -6.01
CA ALA A 185 11.16 -17.75 -6.24
C ALA A 185 10.44 -17.74 -7.60
N PRO A 186 10.44 -18.87 -8.37
CA PRO A 186 9.76 -18.94 -9.67
C PRO A 186 8.27 -18.58 -9.60
N LEU A 187 7.60 -18.92 -8.50
CA LEU A 187 6.19 -18.55 -8.32
C LEU A 187 6.02 -17.03 -8.25
N ARG A 188 6.89 -16.29 -7.51
CA ARG A 188 6.82 -14.83 -7.47
C ARG A 188 7.01 -14.23 -8.87
N GLU A 189 7.96 -14.76 -9.66
CA GLU A 189 8.19 -14.30 -11.05
C GLU A 189 6.98 -14.57 -11.94
N SER A 190 6.37 -15.75 -11.83
CA SER A 190 5.16 -16.10 -12.57
C SER A 190 3.98 -15.20 -12.24
N LEU A 191 3.80 -14.85 -10.96
CA LEU A 191 2.75 -13.93 -10.52
C LEU A 191 3.03 -12.49 -10.97
N SER A 192 4.30 -12.05 -10.99
CA SER A 192 4.67 -10.76 -11.60
C SER A 192 4.29 -10.70 -13.07
N ALA A 193 4.64 -11.71 -13.85
CA ALA A 193 4.32 -11.75 -15.27
C ALA A 193 2.79 -11.74 -15.52
N PHE A 194 2.03 -12.43 -14.67
CA PHE A 194 0.56 -12.35 -14.72
C PHE A 194 0.08 -10.92 -14.47
N VAL A 195 0.57 -10.26 -13.42
CA VAL A 195 0.18 -8.87 -13.08
C VAL A 195 0.58 -7.92 -14.22
N ASP A 196 1.80 -8.02 -14.75
CA ASP A 196 2.31 -7.16 -15.82
C ASP A 196 1.39 -7.22 -17.06
N VAL A 197 0.90 -8.42 -17.42
CA VAL A 197 -0.05 -8.58 -18.53
C VAL A 197 -1.36 -7.84 -18.26
N THR A 198 -1.87 -7.86 -17.01
CA THR A 198 -3.11 -7.16 -16.65
C THR A 198 -2.98 -5.64 -16.72
N GLN A 199 -1.76 -5.11 -16.63
CA GLN A 199 -1.49 -3.67 -16.62
C GLN A 199 -1.41 -3.03 -18.01
N LYS A 200 -1.41 -3.81 -19.07
CA LYS A 200 -1.23 -3.34 -20.46
C LYS A 200 -2.11 -2.16 -20.85
N TYR A 201 -3.33 -2.11 -20.34
CA TYR A 201 -4.31 -1.07 -20.63
C TYR A 201 -4.56 -0.11 -19.47
N VAL A 202 -3.84 -0.25 -18.36
CA VAL A 202 -3.95 0.61 -17.19
C VAL A 202 -3.15 1.90 -17.44
N THR A 203 -3.70 2.75 -18.31
CA THR A 203 -3.09 4.01 -18.75
C THR A 203 -4.14 5.11 -18.65
N GLY A 204 -3.79 6.23 -18.02
CA GLY A 204 -4.70 7.34 -17.83
C GLY A 204 -4.36 8.18 -16.63
N THR A 205 -5.31 9.02 -16.19
CA THR A 205 -5.15 9.96 -15.09
C THR A 205 -6.18 9.67 -14.00
N ALA A 206 -5.70 9.48 -12.77
CA ALA A 206 -6.55 9.43 -11.58
C ALA A 206 -6.41 10.73 -10.79
N LYS A 207 -7.56 11.35 -10.45
CA LYS A 207 -7.65 12.52 -9.57
C LYS A 207 -8.13 12.10 -8.20
N LEU A 208 -7.40 12.51 -7.17
CA LEU A 208 -7.70 12.21 -5.78
C LEU A 208 -7.94 13.48 -4.99
N LYS A 209 -8.80 13.39 -3.99
CA LYS A 209 -9.07 14.42 -2.98
C LYS A 209 -8.50 13.94 -1.65
N LEU A 210 -7.57 14.71 -1.09
CA LEU A 210 -6.95 14.45 0.20
C LEU A 210 -7.56 15.38 1.24
N TYR A 211 -8.04 14.82 2.33
CA TYR A 211 -8.63 15.60 3.41
C TYR A 211 -8.61 14.83 4.74
N LYS A 212 -7.95 15.39 5.75
CA LYS A 212 -7.96 14.87 7.13
C LYS A 212 -7.71 13.36 7.17
N GLY A 213 -6.59 12.91 6.60
CA GLY A 213 -6.19 11.49 6.58
C GLY A 213 -6.89 10.62 5.53
N ASN A 214 -7.88 11.16 4.82
CA ASN A 214 -8.59 10.42 3.79
C ASN A 214 -8.01 10.69 2.41
N CYS A 215 -7.97 9.64 1.59
CA CYS A 215 -7.61 9.69 0.17
C CYS A 215 -8.80 9.16 -0.63
N ILE A 216 -9.53 10.04 -1.31
CA ILE A 216 -10.83 9.76 -1.93
C ILE A 216 -10.72 9.98 -3.43
N GLY A 217 -11.24 9.04 -4.25
CA GLY A 217 -11.37 9.23 -5.70
C GLY A 217 -12.21 10.47 -6.03
N ALA A 218 -11.70 11.31 -6.94
CA ALA A 218 -12.33 12.57 -7.36
C ALA A 218 -12.46 12.67 -8.89
N GLY A 219 -12.23 11.59 -9.59
CA GLY A 219 -12.35 11.44 -11.03
C GLY A 219 -11.23 10.60 -11.61
N VAL A 220 -11.53 9.92 -12.71
CA VAL A 220 -10.56 9.06 -13.43
C VAL A 220 -10.86 9.12 -14.92
N THR A 221 -9.82 9.12 -15.74
CA THR A 221 -9.94 9.10 -17.19
C THR A 221 -8.92 8.15 -17.80
N SER A 222 -9.33 7.43 -18.85
CA SER A 222 -8.45 6.53 -19.60
C SER A 222 -8.91 6.42 -21.06
N PRO A 223 -7.98 6.37 -22.02
CA PRO A 223 -8.31 6.03 -23.40
C PRO A 223 -8.74 4.56 -23.57
N TYR A 224 -8.51 3.73 -22.56
CA TYR A 224 -8.86 2.31 -22.53
C TYR A 224 -10.00 1.99 -21.58
N SER A 225 -10.81 3.01 -21.21
CA SER A 225 -11.93 2.84 -20.30
C SER A 225 -12.93 1.80 -20.83
N LEU A 226 -13.30 0.85 -19.97
CA LEU A 226 -14.41 -0.08 -20.19
C LEU A 226 -15.75 0.52 -19.72
N TYR A 227 -15.70 1.66 -19.01
CA TYR A 227 -16.89 2.38 -18.58
C TYR A 227 -17.44 3.16 -19.76
N MET A 228 -18.67 2.83 -20.16
CA MET A 228 -19.40 3.49 -21.26
C MET A 228 -20.58 4.23 -20.67
N GLU A 229 -20.52 5.57 -20.69
CA GLU A 229 -21.54 6.43 -20.09
C GLU A 229 -22.93 6.16 -20.70
N ASP A 230 -23.00 5.96 -22.00
CA ASP A 230 -24.24 5.67 -22.73
C ASP A 230 -24.93 4.36 -22.31
N ILE A 231 -24.16 3.41 -21.76
CA ILE A 231 -24.67 2.10 -21.29
C ILE A 231 -24.90 2.11 -19.79
N ALA A 232 -24.06 2.82 -19.03
CA ALA A 232 -24.09 2.88 -17.58
C ALA A 232 -25.12 3.88 -17.01
N THR A 233 -25.87 4.57 -17.88
CA THR A 233 -26.91 5.54 -17.46
C THR A 233 -28.13 4.84 -16.87
N PHE A 234 -28.71 5.42 -15.82
CA PHE A 234 -30.03 5.03 -15.28
C PHE A 234 -31.19 5.62 -16.09
N GLY A 235 -30.91 6.44 -17.10
CA GLY A 235 -31.88 6.97 -18.03
C GLY A 235 -32.23 5.97 -19.16
N ASP A 236 -32.93 6.49 -20.18
CA ASP A 236 -33.22 5.69 -21.37
C ASP A 236 -31.92 5.52 -22.19
N SER A 237 -31.35 4.31 -22.16
CA SER A 237 -30.12 3.96 -22.88
C SER A 237 -30.38 3.65 -24.39
N GLY A 238 -31.57 3.93 -24.89
CA GLY A 238 -31.93 3.66 -26.27
C GLY A 238 -31.91 2.16 -26.62
N GLU A 239 -31.64 1.85 -27.91
CA GLU A 239 -31.68 0.47 -28.41
C GLU A 239 -30.46 -0.40 -28.02
N MET A 240 -29.38 0.18 -27.47
CA MET A 240 -28.11 -0.52 -27.25
C MET A 240 -28.10 -1.45 -26.05
N TYR A 241 -28.86 -1.18 -24.98
CA TYR A 241 -28.89 -2.03 -23.78
C TYR A 241 -30.27 -2.03 -23.13
N SER A 242 -30.79 -3.23 -22.85
CA SER A 242 -32.05 -3.42 -22.15
C SER A 242 -31.77 -3.99 -20.75
N HIS A 243 -32.04 -3.26 -19.69
CA HIS A 243 -31.94 -3.72 -18.29
C HIS A 243 -32.75 -5.01 -18.04
N ARG A 244 -33.81 -5.24 -18.81
CA ARG A 244 -34.59 -6.50 -18.77
C ARG A 244 -33.81 -7.71 -19.24
N SER A 245 -32.74 -7.56 -20.03
CA SER A 245 -31.90 -8.67 -20.49
C SER A 245 -31.01 -9.24 -19.42
N GLU A 246 -30.58 -8.42 -18.45
CA GLU A 246 -29.78 -8.86 -17.33
C GLU A 246 -30.62 -9.66 -16.32
N GLU A 247 -31.81 -9.19 -16.00
CA GLU A 247 -32.77 -9.93 -15.15
C GLU A 247 -33.16 -11.29 -15.74
N ARG A 248 -33.30 -11.39 -17.10
CA ARG A 248 -33.58 -12.66 -17.79
C ARG A 248 -32.40 -13.62 -17.75
N ARG A 249 -31.17 -13.14 -17.79
CA ARG A 249 -29.96 -13.97 -17.72
C ARG A 249 -29.83 -14.61 -16.32
N VAL A 250 -29.94 -13.83 -15.27
CA VAL A 250 -29.94 -14.33 -13.88
C VAL A 250 -31.05 -15.34 -13.66
N GLY A 251 -32.26 -15.07 -14.13
CA GLY A 251 -33.40 -15.99 -14.01
C GLY A 251 -33.25 -17.31 -14.76
N LYS A 252 -32.55 -17.34 -15.90
CA LYS A 252 -32.29 -18.57 -16.68
C LYS A 252 -31.18 -19.42 -16.07
N GLU A 253 -30.11 -18.80 -15.57
CA GLU A 253 -29.02 -19.52 -14.89
C GLU A 253 -29.47 -20.15 -13.55
N CYS A 254 -30.36 -19.49 -12.80
CA CYS A 254 -30.96 -20.08 -11.61
C CYS A 254 -31.87 -21.30 -11.93
N ARG A 255 -32.59 -21.28 -13.04
CA ARG A 255 -33.47 -22.42 -13.43
C ARG A 255 -32.69 -23.62 -13.94
N SER A 256 -31.53 -23.45 -14.58
CA SER A 256 -30.73 -24.56 -15.11
C SER A 256 -29.91 -25.31 -14.06
N ARG A 257 -29.77 -24.77 -12.83
CA ARG A 257 -29.11 -25.46 -11.72
C ARG A 257 -30.00 -26.32 -10.83
N TRP A 258 -31.34 -26.32 -11.08
CA TRP A 258 -32.32 -27.03 -10.24
C TRP A 258 -33.17 -28.02 -11.03
N SER A 259 -32.78 -28.36 -12.27
CA SER A 259 -33.39 -29.39 -13.12
C SER A 259 -32.42 -30.58 -13.35
#